data_735e5c2a5cb53f24c8b6fea1ef89855e
#
_entry.id   735e5c2a5cb53f24c8b6fea1ef89855e
#
_cell.length_a   1.000
_cell.length_b   1.000
_cell.length_c   1.000
_cell.angle_alpha   90.00
_cell.angle_beta   90.00
_cell.angle_gamma   90.00
#
_symmetry.space_group_name_H-M   'P 1'
#
loop_
_entity.id
_entity.type
_entity.pdbx_description
1 polymer ?
#
loop_
_entity_poly.entity_id
_entity_poly.type
_entity_poly.pdbx_seq_one_letter_code
_entity_poly.pdbx_strand_id
1 'polypeptide(L)'
;MYKSNIQPLNTIDGETLMSIPVEPLNFVVDSLISQGLHILAGAPKVGKSWLALWLATTIAKGESVWNLQTKQGTTLYLCLEDSTRRIQNRLFSITDEVPSSVRFCTESNILEKGLEQQLTQFLKEYPDTVLIIIDTLQKVRGAKNDNAYANDYRDLSLLKRIADQHGIAMLLVHHLRKEGDEDVFNRISGTTAISGAVDSSFTLVEDKRGSGHAKLSCIGRDIEYREIELERNEDNVWQLICDSKVTPGGSIPAAISAFMSNRAEYIGTPTEFAEEIDPDGTLGITPKKAARLISESIAVLRQIGVTVILRRSNGKRIIELHRAESVDTPGFDPIDPCEATGGDLSAVSTSAG
;
A
#
# COMPACT_ATOMS: atom_id res chain seq x y z
N MET A 1 -51.73 -5.36 3.07
CA MET A 1 -50.97 -4.51 2.15
C MET A 1 -49.58 -4.32 2.74
N TYR A 2 -48.59 -5.07 2.28
CA TYR A 2 -47.20 -4.83 2.65
C TYR A 2 -46.73 -3.58 1.92
N LYS A 3 -46.55 -2.47 2.62
CA LYS A 3 -45.77 -1.34 2.10
C LYS A 3 -44.32 -1.77 2.04
N SER A 4 -43.85 -2.14 0.84
CA SER A 4 -42.43 -2.33 0.59
C SER A 4 -41.76 -0.99 0.83
N ASN A 5 -40.96 -0.90 1.87
CA ASN A 5 -40.15 0.28 2.16
C ASN A 5 -38.94 0.25 1.20
N ILE A 6 -39.21 0.56 -0.07
CA ILE A 6 -38.16 0.65 -1.11
C ILE A 6 -37.42 1.97 -0.87
N GLN A 7 -36.20 1.89 -0.41
CA GLN A 7 -35.34 3.06 -0.35
C GLN A 7 -34.99 3.50 -1.79
N PRO A 8 -35.12 4.81 -2.11
CA PRO A 8 -34.71 5.32 -3.41
C PRO A 8 -33.22 5.14 -3.62
N LEU A 9 -32.79 4.97 -4.88
CA LEU A 9 -31.40 4.95 -5.24
C LEU A 9 -30.77 6.32 -4.91
N ASN A 10 -29.65 6.31 -4.21
CA ASN A 10 -28.80 7.50 -4.04
C ASN A 10 -27.98 7.69 -5.33
N THR A 11 -28.34 8.68 -6.14
CA THR A 11 -27.74 8.93 -7.43
C THR A 11 -27.05 10.28 -7.45
N ILE A 12 -25.96 10.36 -8.20
CA ILE A 12 -25.25 11.60 -8.52
C ILE A 12 -25.17 11.70 -10.04
N ASP A 13 -25.41 12.87 -10.61
CA ASP A 13 -25.23 13.10 -12.02
C ASP A 13 -23.75 13.25 -12.41
N GLY A 14 -23.44 13.02 -13.69
CA GLY A 14 -22.07 13.01 -14.17
C GLY A 14 -21.34 14.36 -14.07
N GLU A 15 -22.06 15.47 -14.16
CA GLU A 15 -21.45 16.80 -14.04
C GLU A 15 -21.06 17.10 -12.60
N THR A 16 -21.95 16.82 -11.66
CA THR A 16 -21.69 16.92 -10.21
C THR A 16 -20.55 16.00 -9.80
N LEU A 17 -20.56 14.73 -10.24
CA LEU A 17 -19.48 13.77 -9.94
C LEU A 17 -18.11 14.27 -10.43
N MET A 18 -18.06 14.88 -11.61
CA MET A 18 -16.81 15.40 -12.19
C MET A 18 -16.34 16.70 -11.55
N SER A 19 -17.19 17.39 -10.77
CA SER A 19 -16.83 18.61 -10.03
C SER A 19 -16.33 18.34 -8.61
N ILE A 20 -16.56 17.12 -8.09
CA ILE A 20 -16.04 16.72 -6.78
C ILE A 20 -14.52 16.61 -6.85
N PRO A 21 -13.77 17.21 -5.90
CA PRO A 21 -12.32 17.04 -5.82
C PRO A 21 -11.97 15.55 -5.72
N VAL A 22 -11.00 15.11 -6.54
CA VAL A 22 -10.51 13.73 -6.49
C VAL A 22 -9.71 13.56 -5.21
N GLU A 23 -10.21 12.69 -4.31
CA GLU A 23 -9.44 12.29 -3.15
C GLU A 23 -8.35 11.29 -3.58
N PRO A 24 -7.13 11.42 -3.04
CA PRO A 24 -6.06 10.47 -3.35
C PRO A 24 -6.42 9.09 -2.80
N LEU A 25 -6.07 8.05 -3.55
CA LEU A 25 -6.16 6.68 -3.05
C LEU A 25 -5.26 6.51 -1.83
N ASN A 26 -5.80 5.86 -0.81
CA ASN A 26 -5.03 5.55 0.39
C ASN A 26 -4.24 4.26 0.16
N PHE A 27 -2.92 4.38 0.03
CA PHE A 27 -2.02 3.25 -0.05
C PHE A 27 -1.41 2.91 1.31
N VAL A 28 -1.29 1.62 1.61
CA VAL A 28 -0.49 1.10 2.73
C VAL A 28 0.95 0.90 2.30
N VAL A 29 1.17 0.45 1.06
CA VAL A 29 2.45 0.51 0.35
C VAL A 29 2.20 1.27 -0.95
N ASP A 30 2.83 2.40 -1.11
CA ASP A 30 2.56 3.32 -2.22
C ASP A 30 2.60 2.62 -3.58
N SER A 31 1.61 2.90 -4.42
CA SER A 31 1.43 2.34 -5.75
C SER A 31 1.43 0.78 -5.85
N LEU A 32 1.38 0.07 -4.71
CA LEU A 32 1.41 -1.40 -4.66
C LEU A 32 0.24 -2.00 -3.86
N ILE A 33 0.03 -1.57 -2.62
CA ILE A 33 -1.04 -2.10 -1.76
C ILE A 33 -1.91 -0.93 -1.31
N SER A 34 -3.08 -0.77 -1.94
CA SER A 34 -4.11 0.20 -1.52
C SER A 34 -4.91 -0.33 -0.32
N GLN A 35 -5.76 0.52 0.28
CA GLN A 35 -6.83 0.00 1.12
C GLN A 35 -7.74 -0.92 0.30
N GLY A 36 -8.34 -1.93 0.94
CA GLY A 36 -9.21 -2.91 0.28
C GLY A 36 -8.76 -4.35 0.49
N LEU A 37 -9.25 -5.25 -0.35
CA LEU A 37 -8.99 -6.69 -0.26
C LEU A 37 -8.02 -7.13 -1.34
N HIS A 38 -6.93 -7.79 -0.94
CA HIS A 38 -5.87 -8.24 -1.83
C HIS A 38 -5.58 -9.73 -1.65
N ILE A 39 -5.05 -10.39 -2.68
CA ILE A 39 -4.63 -11.79 -2.62
C ILE A 39 -3.17 -11.95 -3.03
N LEU A 40 -2.37 -12.67 -2.23
CA LEU A 40 -1.01 -13.08 -2.52
C LEU A 40 -1.01 -14.59 -2.76
N ALA A 41 -0.93 -14.99 -4.02
CA ALA A 41 -0.94 -16.38 -4.42
C ALA A 41 0.45 -16.86 -4.87
N GLY A 42 0.74 -18.15 -4.67
CA GLY A 42 2.01 -18.76 -5.08
C GLY A 42 2.03 -20.25 -4.75
N ALA A 43 2.97 -20.97 -5.34
CA ALA A 43 3.18 -22.39 -5.07
C ALA A 43 3.48 -22.64 -3.56
N PRO A 44 3.22 -23.84 -3.03
CA PRO A 44 3.66 -24.20 -1.68
C PRO A 44 5.19 -24.05 -1.55
N LYS A 45 5.62 -23.44 -0.43
CA LYS A 45 7.04 -23.23 -0.08
C LYS A 45 7.81 -22.23 -0.94
N VAL A 46 7.14 -21.43 -1.79
CA VAL A 46 7.77 -20.36 -2.58
C VAL A 46 8.21 -19.15 -1.74
N GLY A 47 7.86 -19.06 -0.47
CA GLY A 47 8.27 -17.96 0.41
C GLY A 47 7.18 -16.91 0.68
N LYS A 48 5.89 -17.17 0.37
CA LYS A 48 4.78 -16.23 0.63
C LYS A 48 4.69 -15.78 2.09
N SER A 49 4.76 -16.72 3.03
CA SER A 49 4.69 -16.39 4.47
C SER A 49 5.91 -15.60 4.96
N TRP A 50 7.07 -15.76 4.33
CA TRP A 50 8.24 -14.90 4.59
C TRP A 50 8.00 -13.48 4.07
N LEU A 51 7.49 -13.34 2.85
CA LEU A 51 7.12 -12.05 2.30
C LEU A 51 6.04 -11.36 3.14
N ALA A 52 5.00 -12.09 3.54
CA ALA A 52 3.91 -11.58 4.37
C ALA A 52 4.40 -11.11 5.75
N LEU A 53 5.28 -11.86 6.40
CA LEU A 53 5.85 -11.52 7.69
C LEU A 53 6.77 -10.28 7.59
N TRP A 54 7.60 -10.23 6.55
CA TRP A 54 8.45 -9.07 6.28
C TRP A 54 7.62 -7.82 5.99
N LEU A 55 6.58 -7.89 5.15
CA LEU A 55 5.65 -6.78 4.91
C LEU A 55 5.00 -6.28 6.19
N ALA A 56 4.50 -7.19 7.05
CA ALA A 56 3.88 -6.80 8.31
C ALA A 56 4.83 -6.02 9.22
N THR A 57 6.08 -6.47 9.34
CA THR A 57 7.10 -5.82 10.19
C THR A 57 7.57 -4.49 9.60
N THR A 58 7.85 -4.43 8.30
CA THR A 58 8.33 -3.24 7.58
C THR A 58 7.28 -2.12 7.62
N ILE A 59 6.00 -2.45 7.36
CA ILE A 59 4.90 -1.47 7.40
C ILE A 59 4.69 -0.96 8.82
N ALA A 60 4.72 -1.83 9.83
CA ALA A 60 4.56 -1.40 11.22
C ALA A 60 5.67 -0.48 11.71
N LYS A 61 6.88 -0.62 11.18
CA LYS A 61 8.02 0.28 11.42
C LYS A 61 7.91 1.60 10.64
N GLY A 62 7.12 1.65 9.58
CA GLY A 62 7.08 2.79 8.64
C GLY A 62 8.29 2.82 7.70
N GLU A 63 8.98 1.70 7.56
CA GLU A 63 10.10 1.53 6.62
C GLU A 63 9.58 1.31 5.20
N SER A 64 10.37 1.65 4.19
CA SER A 64 10.00 1.47 2.80
C SER A 64 10.03 -0.01 2.38
N VAL A 65 9.03 -0.42 1.59
CA VAL A 65 8.97 -1.72 0.91
C VAL A 65 9.51 -1.54 -0.51
N TRP A 66 10.68 -2.11 -0.82
CA TRP A 66 11.31 -2.00 -2.15
C TRP A 66 11.37 -0.56 -2.68
N ASN A 67 11.81 0.38 -1.85
CA ASN A 67 11.84 1.83 -2.12
C ASN A 67 10.46 2.51 -2.24
N LEU A 68 9.35 1.80 -2.01
CA LEU A 68 8.01 2.37 -1.97
C LEU A 68 7.70 2.80 -0.53
N GLN A 69 7.19 4.01 -0.36
CA GLN A 69 6.80 4.53 0.94
C GLN A 69 5.67 3.72 1.55
N THR A 70 5.66 3.60 2.88
CA THR A 70 4.60 2.88 3.60
C THR A 70 3.84 3.82 4.53
N LYS A 71 2.56 3.52 4.74
CA LYS A 71 1.75 4.12 5.79
C LYS A 71 2.00 3.35 7.08
N GLN A 72 2.74 3.95 8.02
CA GLN A 72 2.97 3.34 9.33
C GLN A 72 1.67 3.15 10.11
N GLY A 73 1.53 2.03 10.81
CA GLY A 73 0.40 1.73 11.69
C GLY A 73 0.44 0.31 12.22
N THR A 74 -0.56 -0.06 13.01
CA THR A 74 -0.68 -1.42 13.53
C THR A 74 -0.94 -2.42 12.40
N THR A 75 -0.22 -3.55 12.42
CA THR A 75 -0.41 -4.68 11.51
C THR A 75 -0.82 -5.92 12.29
N LEU A 76 -1.84 -6.64 11.78
CA LEU A 76 -2.28 -7.92 12.33
C LEU A 76 -1.92 -9.04 11.35
N TYR A 77 -1.18 -10.04 11.83
CA TYR A 77 -0.87 -11.23 11.05
C TYR A 77 -1.49 -12.48 11.69
N LEU A 78 -2.54 -13.02 11.04
CA LEU A 78 -3.13 -14.30 11.36
C LEU A 78 -2.29 -15.43 10.74
N CYS A 79 -1.37 -16.01 11.52
CA CYS A 79 -0.42 -17.04 11.09
C CYS A 79 -1.00 -18.44 11.37
N LEU A 80 -2.08 -18.82 10.71
CA LEU A 80 -2.91 -19.97 11.08
C LEU A 80 -2.32 -21.36 10.69
N GLU A 81 -1.20 -21.36 9.97
CA GLU A 81 -0.46 -22.58 9.61
C GLU A 81 0.86 -22.69 10.37
N ASP A 82 1.20 -21.69 11.18
CA ASP A 82 2.47 -21.63 11.89
C ASP A 82 2.30 -21.72 13.43
N SER A 83 3.31 -22.23 14.09
CA SER A 83 3.42 -22.14 15.55
C SER A 83 4.13 -20.86 15.97
N THR A 84 3.86 -20.38 17.18
CA THR A 84 4.54 -19.21 17.78
C THR A 84 6.07 -19.33 17.70
N ARG A 85 6.62 -20.52 17.96
CA ARG A 85 8.06 -20.79 17.86
C ARG A 85 8.57 -20.57 16.42
N ARG A 86 7.82 -21.00 15.41
CA ARG A 86 8.24 -20.83 14.00
C ARG A 86 8.21 -19.37 13.58
N ILE A 87 7.20 -18.62 14.02
CA ILE A 87 7.09 -17.18 13.77
C ILE A 87 8.27 -16.48 14.43
N GLN A 88 8.58 -16.78 15.70
CA GLN A 88 9.71 -16.20 16.42
C GLN A 88 11.04 -16.47 15.72
N ASN A 89 11.29 -17.72 15.29
CA ASN A 89 12.52 -18.05 14.56
C ASN A 89 12.64 -17.28 13.24
N ARG A 90 11.53 -17.09 12.52
CA ARG A 90 11.54 -16.27 11.28
C ARG A 90 11.79 -14.79 11.57
N LEU A 91 11.23 -14.27 12.65
CA LEU A 91 11.46 -12.87 13.04
C LEU A 91 12.93 -12.63 13.34
N PHE A 92 13.60 -13.54 14.07
CA PHE A 92 15.04 -13.43 14.32
C PHE A 92 15.91 -13.44 13.05
N SER A 93 15.42 -14.05 11.96
CA SER A 93 16.12 -13.99 10.68
C SER A 93 15.85 -12.67 9.93
N ILE A 94 14.65 -12.10 10.06
CA ILE A 94 14.21 -10.94 9.27
C ILE A 94 14.70 -9.62 9.89
N THR A 95 14.74 -9.53 11.24
CA THR A 95 14.98 -8.25 11.92
C THR A 95 15.43 -8.46 13.37
N ASP A 96 16.29 -7.56 13.84
CA ASP A 96 16.72 -7.53 15.25
C ASP A 96 15.64 -6.91 16.15
N GLU A 97 14.74 -6.09 15.61
CA GLU A 97 13.73 -5.37 16.37
C GLU A 97 12.35 -5.49 15.74
N VAL A 98 11.36 -5.89 16.54
CA VAL A 98 9.95 -5.99 16.14
C VAL A 98 9.14 -5.01 16.99
N PRO A 99 8.45 -4.03 16.38
CA PRO A 99 7.65 -3.07 17.13
C PRO A 99 6.40 -3.74 17.74
N SER A 100 5.92 -3.21 18.85
CA SER A 100 4.70 -3.68 19.50
C SER A 100 3.43 -3.50 18.66
N SER A 101 3.49 -2.70 17.61
CA SER A 101 2.42 -2.52 16.62
C SER A 101 2.26 -3.70 15.66
N VAL A 102 3.18 -4.68 15.63
CA VAL A 102 2.96 -5.95 14.94
C VAL A 102 2.26 -6.93 15.88
N ARG A 103 1.07 -7.38 15.50
CA ARG A 103 0.25 -8.31 16.27
C ARG A 103 0.16 -9.65 15.56
N PHE A 104 0.39 -10.74 16.30
CA PHE A 104 0.35 -12.11 15.77
C PHE A 104 -0.81 -12.88 16.39
N CYS A 105 -1.47 -13.70 15.56
CA CYS A 105 -2.53 -14.59 15.98
C CYS A 105 -2.36 -15.95 15.31
N THR A 106 -2.23 -17.03 16.09
CA THR A 106 -2.07 -18.39 15.57
C THR A 106 -3.35 -19.21 15.56
N GLU A 107 -4.42 -18.67 16.17
CA GLU A 107 -5.72 -19.31 16.25
C GLU A 107 -6.82 -18.29 16.04
N SER A 108 -7.80 -18.60 15.18
CA SER A 108 -8.96 -17.76 14.95
C SER A 108 -10.20 -18.59 14.70
N ASN A 109 -11.36 -17.98 14.84
CA ASN A 109 -12.59 -18.55 14.33
C ASN A 109 -12.57 -18.57 12.78
N ILE A 110 -13.47 -19.35 12.18
CA ILE A 110 -13.74 -19.28 10.75
C ILE A 110 -14.79 -18.18 10.45
N LEU A 111 -14.86 -17.75 9.18
CA LEU A 111 -15.76 -16.66 8.74
C LEU A 111 -17.21 -16.86 9.16
N GLU A 112 -17.74 -18.08 9.04
CA GLU A 112 -19.12 -18.42 9.41
C GLU A 112 -19.36 -18.53 10.94
N LYS A 113 -18.30 -18.55 11.75
CA LYS A 113 -18.37 -18.81 13.19
C LYS A 113 -17.66 -17.76 14.04
N GLY A 114 -17.64 -16.51 13.61
CA GLY A 114 -17.25 -15.40 14.47
C GLY A 114 -15.93 -14.73 14.15
N LEU A 115 -15.24 -15.04 13.04
CA LEU A 115 -14.03 -14.31 12.63
C LEU A 115 -14.33 -12.83 12.37
N GLU A 116 -15.49 -12.51 11.77
CA GLU A 116 -15.91 -11.12 11.54
C GLU A 116 -15.97 -10.32 12.85
N GLN A 117 -16.54 -10.92 13.89
CA GLN A 117 -16.63 -10.28 15.21
C GLN A 117 -15.24 -10.11 15.85
N GLN A 118 -14.36 -11.11 15.70
CA GLN A 118 -12.98 -11.03 16.19
C GLN A 118 -12.21 -9.90 15.51
N LEU A 119 -12.30 -9.79 14.18
CA LEU A 119 -11.64 -8.73 13.41
C LEU A 119 -12.21 -7.35 13.76
N THR A 120 -13.54 -7.23 13.85
CA THR A 120 -14.19 -5.97 14.23
C THR A 120 -13.80 -5.53 15.66
N GLN A 121 -13.70 -6.48 16.60
CA GLN A 121 -13.28 -6.19 17.96
C GLN A 121 -11.80 -5.75 17.98
N PHE A 122 -10.93 -6.43 17.24
CA PHE A 122 -9.53 -6.05 17.12
C PHE A 122 -9.38 -4.63 16.55
N LEU A 123 -10.11 -4.28 15.49
CA LEU A 123 -10.06 -2.96 14.85
C LEU A 123 -10.59 -1.84 15.77
N LYS A 124 -11.48 -2.14 16.71
CA LYS A 124 -11.90 -1.19 17.75
C LYS A 124 -10.82 -0.98 18.81
N GLU A 125 -10.08 -2.03 19.15
CA GLU A 125 -8.99 -1.99 20.14
C GLU A 125 -7.74 -1.30 19.55
N TYR A 126 -7.48 -1.50 18.25
CA TYR A 126 -6.34 -0.93 17.52
C TYR A 126 -6.82 -0.10 16.32
N PRO A 127 -7.33 1.12 16.54
CA PRO A 127 -7.93 1.94 15.48
C PRO A 127 -6.90 2.49 14.46
N ASP A 128 -5.62 2.42 14.78
CA ASP A 128 -4.49 2.76 13.92
C ASP A 128 -4.07 1.61 12.99
N THR A 129 -4.84 0.51 12.95
CA THR A 129 -4.55 -0.64 12.08
C THR A 129 -4.59 -0.22 10.61
N VAL A 130 -3.53 -0.57 9.87
CA VAL A 130 -3.42 -0.29 8.43
C VAL A 130 -3.44 -1.56 7.58
N LEU A 131 -3.01 -2.70 8.14
CA LEU A 131 -2.90 -3.96 7.41
C LEU A 131 -3.34 -5.15 8.26
N ILE A 132 -4.16 -6.03 7.67
CA ILE A 132 -4.45 -7.37 8.20
C ILE A 132 -3.99 -8.40 7.18
N ILE A 133 -3.17 -9.38 7.61
CA ILE A 133 -2.74 -10.50 6.78
C ILE A 133 -3.38 -11.78 7.29
N ILE A 134 -3.95 -12.59 6.39
CA ILE A 134 -4.53 -13.90 6.70
C ILE A 134 -3.74 -14.99 5.96
N ASP A 135 -2.97 -15.77 6.68
CA ASP A 135 -2.15 -16.85 6.15
C ASP A 135 -2.58 -18.21 6.76
N THR A 136 -3.40 -18.98 6.07
CA THR A 136 -3.91 -18.80 4.71
C THR A 136 -5.42 -18.63 4.69
N LEU A 137 -5.95 -18.08 3.58
CA LEU A 137 -7.39 -17.96 3.35
C LEU A 137 -8.13 -19.28 3.60
N GLN A 138 -7.52 -20.42 3.26
CA GLN A 138 -8.12 -21.74 3.44
C GLN A 138 -8.44 -22.07 4.90
N LYS A 139 -7.68 -21.55 5.86
CA LYS A 139 -7.84 -21.80 7.30
C LYS A 139 -9.03 -21.10 7.93
N VAL A 140 -9.44 -19.98 7.35
CA VAL A 140 -10.57 -19.19 7.85
C VAL A 140 -11.90 -19.53 7.16
N ARG A 141 -11.88 -20.44 6.20
CA ARG A 141 -13.07 -20.85 5.45
C ARG A 141 -13.76 -22.03 6.11
N GLY A 142 -15.08 -22.04 6.06
CA GLY A 142 -15.91 -23.16 6.51
C GLY A 142 -15.90 -24.35 5.55
N ALA A 143 -16.68 -25.38 5.88
CA ALA A 143 -16.90 -26.52 5.00
C ALA A 143 -17.55 -26.06 3.70
N LYS A 144 -17.03 -26.54 2.56
CA LYS A 144 -17.59 -26.19 1.23
C LYS A 144 -18.94 -26.90 1.05
N ASN A 145 -19.98 -26.15 0.77
CA ASN A 145 -21.23 -26.66 0.22
C ASN A 145 -21.05 -26.90 -1.29
N ASP A 146 -22.03 -27.51 -1.95
CA ASP A 146 -21.98 -27.88 -3.37
C ASP A 146 -21.74 -26.73 -4.35
N ASN A 147 -21.97 -25.47 -3.95
CA ASN A 147 -21.72 -24.27 -4.75
C ASN A 147 -20.44 -23.54 -4.33
N ALA A 148 -19.30 -24.01 -4.83
CA ALA A 148 -17.99 -23.45 -4.51
C ALA A 148 -17.87 -21.95 -4.92
N TYR A 149 -18.46 -21.55 -6.04
CA TYR A 149 -18.42 -20.15 -6.51
C TYR A 149 -19.15 -19.20 -5.55
N ALA A 150 -20.37 -19.55 -5.14
CA ALA A 150 -21.14 -18.72 -4.22
C ALA A 150 -20.48 -18.61 -2.84
N ASN A 151 -19.85 -19.69 -2.37
CA ASN A 151 -19.11 -19.69 -1.12
C ASN A 151 -17.87 -18.80 -1.22
N ASP A 152 -17.08 -18.93 -2.29
CA ASP A 152 -15.90 -18.11 -2.54
C ASP A 152 -16.27 -16.61 -2.56
N TYR A 153 -17.32 -16.26 -3.30
CA TYR A 153 -17.80 -14.89 -3.42
C TYR A 153 -18.30 -14.31 -2.10
N ARG A 154 -19.09 -15.07 -1.33
CA ARG A 154 -19.63 -14.64 -0.03
C ARG A 154 -18.51 -14.37 0.98
N ASP A 155 -17.56 -15.30 1.09
CA ASP A 155 -16.45 -15.22 2.04
C ASP A 155 -15.58 -13.98 1.76
N LEU A 156 -15.25 -13.77 0.48
CA LEU A 156 -14.44 -12.61 0.08
C LEU A 156 -15.21 -11.29 0.19
N SER A 157 -16.52 -11.27 -0.13
CA SER A 157 -17.36 -10.08 0.04
C SER A 157 -17.45 -9.65 1.50
N LEU A 158 -17.46 -10.60 2.44
CA LEU A 158 -17.43 -10.31 3.87
C LEU A 158 -16.11 -9.63 4.26
N LEU A 159 -14.98 -10.21 3.87
CA LEU A 159 -13.65 -9.66 4.17
C LEU A 159 -13.45 -8.29 3.52
N LYS A 160 -13.87 -8.15 2.25
CA LYS A 160 -13.83 -6.86 1.54
C LYS A 160 -14.63 -5.79 2.27
N ARG A 161 -15.86 -6.11 2.70
CA ARG A 161 -16.69 -5.16 3.45
C ARG A 161 -15.99 -4.67 4.72
N ILE A 162 -15.30 -5.55 5.46
CA ILE A 162 -14.54 -5.15 6.66
C ILE A 162 -13.39 -4.21 6.25
N ALA A 163 -12.63 -4.55 5.21
CA ALA A 163 -11.53 -3.73 4.74
C ALA A 163 -12.00 -2.33 4.31
N ASP A 164 -13.08 -2.26 3.52
CA ASP A 164 -13.65 -1.00 3.03
C ASP A 164 -14.22 -0.14 4.16
N GLN A 165 -14.97 -0.75 5.11
CA GLN A 165 -15.58 -0.03 6.24
C GLN A 165 -14.56 0.59 7.19
N HIS A 166 -13.39 -0.03 7.34
CA HIS A 166 -12.34 0.43 8.24
C HIS A 166 -11.19 1.16 7.51
N GLY A 167 -11.23 1.24 6.18
CA GLY A 167 -10.19 1.93 5.38
C GLY A 167 -8.81 1.30 5.52
N ILE A 168 -8.74 -0.05 5.65
CA ILE A 168 -7.52 -0.82 5.82
C ILE A 168 -7.21 -1.68 4.59
N ALA A 169 -5.97 -2.12 4.44
CA ALA A 169 -5.62 -3.20 3.54
C ALA A 169 -5.79 -4.56 4.21
N MET A 170 -6.33 -5.53 3.49
CA MET A 170 -6.40 -6.93 3.91
C MET A 170 -5.73 -7.81 2.85
N LEU A 171 -4.66 -8.53 3.22
CA LEU A 171 -3.88 -9.39 2.34
C LEU A 171 -4.14 -10.86 2.66
N LEU A 172 -4.72 -11.58 1.70
CA LEU A 172 -5.03 -13.00 1.82
C LEU A 172 -3.92 -13.82 1.17
N VAL A 173 -3.23 -14.66 1.94
CA VAL A 173 -2.26 -15.62 1.39
C VAL A 173 -3.01 -16.84 0.87
N HIS A 174 -2.70 -17.24 -0.37
CA HIS A 174 -3.38 -18.34 -1.03
C HIS A 174 -2.44 -19.17 -1.92
N HIS A 175 -2.95 -20.26 -2.47
CA HIS A 175 -2.19 -21.18 -3.32
C HIS A 175 -2.51 -21.00 -4.80
N LEU A 176 -1.52 -21.28 -5.65
CA LEU A 176 -1.73 -21.46 -7.08
C LEU A 176 -2.09 -22.92 -7.39
N ARG A 177 -2.87 -23.14 -8.44
CA ARG A 177 -3.11 -24.48 -9.01
C ARG A 177 -1.83 -25.01 -9.64
N LYS A 178 -1.70 -26.34 -9.70
CA LYS A 178 -0.54 -26.99 -10.34
C LYS A 178 -0.62 -26.96 -11.86
N GLU A 179 -1.83 -26.90 -12.41
CA GLU A 179 -2.05 -26.89 -13.85
C GLU A 179 -1.61 -25.54 -14.44
N GLY A 180 -0.91 -25.62 -15.58
CA GLY A 180 -0.39 -24.46 -16.28
C GLY A 180 -1.51 -23.72 -17.01
N ASP A 181 -1.53 -22.42 -16.83
CA ASP A 181 -2.23 -21.45 -17.66
C ASP A 181 -1.16 -20.43 -18.06
N GLU A 182 -1.23 -19.89 -19.27
CA GLU A 182 -0.30 -18.88 -19.75
C GLU A 182 -0.40 -17.61 -18.87
N ASP A 183 -1.64 -17.27 -18.48
CA ASP A 183 -1.88 -16.20 -17.51
C ASP A 183 -1.75 -16.74 -16.08
N VAL A 184 -0.73 -16.26 -15.37
CA VAL A 184 -0.44 -16.66 -13.98
C VAL A 184 -1.60 -16.37 -13.02
N PHE A 185 -2.41 -15.34 -13.28
CA PHE A 185 -3.56 -14.99 -12.43
C PHE A 185 -4.70 -15.99 -12.54
N ASN A 186 -4.87 -16.63 -13.70
CA ASN A 186 -5.85 -17.72 -13.88
C ASN A 186 -5.49 -18.97 -13.06
N ARG A 187 -4.26 -19.09 -12.60
CA ARG A 187 -3.77 -20.17 -11.75
C ARG A 187 -4.11 -20.00 -10.27
N ILE A 188 -4.67 -18.86 -9.85
CA ILE A 188 -5.11 -18.68 -8.46
C ILE A 188 -6.16 -19.76 -8.13
N SER A 189 -5.90 -20.53 -7.07
CA SER A 189 -6.75 -21.67 -6.69
C SER A 189 -8.15 -21.22 -6.28
N GLY A 190 -9.17 -22.01 -6.64
CA GLY A 190 -10.57 -21.69 -6.36
C GLY A 190 -11.35 -21.36 -7.63
N THR A 191 -12.41 -20.61 -7.51
CA THR A 191 -13.22 -20.16 -8.65
C THR A 191 -12.78 -18.80 -9.14
N THR A 192 -13.26 -18.39 -10.33
CA THR A 192 -13.07 -17.02 -10.84
C THR A 192 -13.68 -15.95 -9.95
N ALA A 193 -14.55 -16.32 -9.00
CA ALA A 193 -15.07 -15.44 -7.96
C ALA A 193 -13.94 -14.83 -7.10
N ILE A 194 -12.84 -15.56 -6.89
CA ILE A 194 -11.72 -15.07 -6.07
C ILE A 194 -11.06 -13.86 -6.74
N SER A 195 -10.65 -14.01 -8.00
CA SER A 195 -10.01 -12.90 -8.74
C SER A 195 -10.97 -11.71 -8.97
N GLY A 196 -12.27 -11.98 -9.11
CA GLY A 196 -13.29 -10.94 -9.31
C GLY A 196 -13.66 -10.15 -8.05
N ALA A 197 -13.49 -10.74 -6.86
CA ALA A 197 -13.90 -10.13 -5.58
C ALA A 197 -12.80 -9.29 -4.93
N VAL A 198 -11.53 -9.49 -5.29
CA VAL A 198 -10.40 -8.73 -4.73
C VAL A 198 -10.12 -7.46 -5.53
N ASP A 199 -9.51 -6.48 -4.88
CA ASP A 199 -9.08 -5.23 -5.53
C ASP A 199 -7.76 -5.40 -6.26
N SER A 200 -6.85 -6.23 -5.74
CA SER A 200 -5.60 -6.56 -6.41
C SER A 200 -5.20 -8.02 -6.20
N SER A 201 -4.54 -8.56 -7.20
CA SER A 201 -3.97 -9.90 -7.19
C SER A 201 -2.46 -9.82 -7.36
N PHE A 202 -1.74 -10.53 -6.50
CA PHE A 202 -0.30 -10.69 -6.51
C PHE A 202 0.01 -12.18 -6.68
N THR A 203 0.88 -12.52 -7.63
CA THR A 203 1.32 -13.90 -7.82
C THR A 203 2.84 -13.99 -7.69
N LEU A 204 3.31 -14.75 -6.70
CA LEU A 204 4.73 -14.99 -6.46
C LEU A 204 5.13 -16.34 -7.10
N VAL A 205 5.95 -16.28 -8.14
CA VAL A 205 6.40 -17.45 -8.91
C VAL A 205 7.92 -17.48 -8.94
N GLU A 206 8.53 -18.54 -8.41
CA GLU A 206 9.97 -18.80 -8.52
C GLU A 206 10.31 -19.27 -9.93
N ASP A 207 11.38 -18.76 -10.53
CA ASP A 207 11.85 -19.16 -11.87
C ASP A 207 12.19 -20.65 -11.92
N LYS A 208 12.94 -21.10 -10.92
CA LYS A 208 13.24 -22.50 -10.66
C LYS A 208 13.14 -22.77 -9.19
N ARG A 209 12.51 -23.87 -8.81
CA ARG A 209 12.30 -24.23 -7.40
C ARG A 209 13.60 -24.20 -6.62
N GLY A 210 13.65 -23.35 -5.58
CA GLY A 210 14.80 -23.20 -4.72
C GLY A 210 15.93 -22.36 -5.30
N SER A 211 15.69 -21.61 -6.38
CA SER A 211 16.68 -20.68 -6.95
C SER A 211 16.87 -19.43 -6.09
N GLY A 212 15.88 -19.08 -5.28
CA GLY A 212 15.84 -17.81 -4.57
C GLY A 212 15.46 -16.62 -5.47
N HIS A 213 15.27 -16.82 -6.78
CA HIS A 213 14.80 -15.81 -7.71
C HIS A 213 13.31 -16.02 -8.01
N ALA A 214 12.54 -14.96 -7.91
CA ALA A 214 11.10 -15.01 -8.15
C ALA A 214 10.60 -13.74 -8.84
N LYS A 215 9.48 -13.90 -9.54
CA LYS A 215 8.71 -12.81 -10.11
C LYS A 215 7.42 -12.63 -9.30
N LEU A 216 7.17 -11.40 -8.84
CA LEU A 216 5.91 -10.98 -8.29
C LEU A 216 5.15 -10.20 -9.37
N SER A 217 4.13 -10.84 -9.96
CA SER A 217 3.23 -10.17 -10.91
C SER A 217 2.05 -9.59 -10.16
N CYS A 218 1.72 -8.34 -10.45
CA CYS A 218 0.70 -7.55 -9.75
C CYS A 218 -0.31 -7.00 -10.75
N ILE A 219 -1.60 -7.09 -10.42
CA ILE A 219 -2.70 -6.48 -11.18
C ILE A 219 -3.84 -6.11 -10.23
N GLY A 220 -4.51 -4.99 -10.49
CA GLY A 220 -5.63 -4.56 -9.65
C GLY A 220 -6.48 -3.47 -10.25
N ARG A 221 -7.50 -3.03 -9.50
CA ARG A 221 -8.39 -1.93 -9.90
C ARG A 221 -7.69 -0.59 -9.80
N ASP A 222 -6.84 -0.44 -8.77
CA ASP A 222 -6.16 0.81 -8.42
C ASP A 222 -4.66 0.75 -8.74
N ILE A 223 -4.15 -0.39 -9.21
CA ILE A 223 -2.77 -0.60 -9.64
C ILE A 223 -2.74 -1.14 -11.07
N GLU A 224 -1.81 -0.65 -11.87
CA GLU A 224 -1.57 -1.17 -13.21
C GLU A 224 -0.84 -2.51 -13.14
N TYR A 225 -0.91 -3.27 -14.24
CA TYR A 225 -0.07 -4.47 -14.38
C TYR A 225 1.39 -4.11 -14.16
N ARG A 226 2.07 -4.93 -13.33
CA ARG A 226 3.44 -4.70 -12.90
C ARG A 226 4.12 -6.03 -12.62
N GLU A 227 5.36 -6.15 -13.03
CA GLU A 227 6.23 -7.27 -12.68
C GLU A 227 7.41 -6.76 -11.85
N ILE A 228 7.64 -7.41 -10.72
CA ILE A 228 8.73 -7.11 -9.79
C ILE A 228 9.59 -8.36 -9.71
N GLU A 229 10.84 -8.25 -10.12
CA GLU A 229 11.83 -9.31 -9.98
C GLU A 229 12.49 -9.22 -8.61
N LEU A 230 12.49 -10.34 -7.91
CA LEU A 230 12.91 -10.45 -6.52
C LEU A 230 13.96 -11.53 -6.36
N GLU A 231 14.91 -11.27 -5.47
CA GLU A 231 15.89 -12.25 -4.97
C GLU A 231 15.71 -12.42 -3.47
N ARG A 232 15.73 -13.65 -3.00
CA ARG A 232 15.63 -13.97 -1.58
C ARG A 232 17.03 -14.10 -1.00
N ASN A 233 17.39 -13.22 -0.07
CA ASN A 233 18.68 -13.22 0.62
C ASN A 233 18.79 -14.38 1.65
N GLU A 234 19.92 -14.46 2.35
CA GLU A 234 20.22 -15.48 3.38
C GLU A 234 19.22 -15.41 4.56
N ASP A 235 18.68 -14.23 4.87
CA ASP A 235 17.69 -13.99 5.93
C ASP A 235 16.26 -14.28 5.48
N ASN A 236 16.09 -14.84 4.27
CA ASN A 236 14.81 -15.13 3.65
C ASN A 236 13.93 -13.89 3.35
N VAL A 237 14.52 -12.72 3.28
CA VAL A 237 13.86 -11.47 2.84
C VAL A 237 13.95 -11.37 1.32
N TRP A 238 12.81 -11.02 0.71
CA TRP A 238 12.73 -10.74 -0.71
C TRP A 238 13.23 -9.33 -1.03
N GLN A 239 14.35 -9.24 -1.70
CA GLN A 239 14.97 -7.98 -2.13
C GLN A 239 14.60 -7.67 -3.58
N LEU A 240 14.46 -6.38 -3.89
CA LEU A 240 14.16 -5.90 -5.23
C LEU A 240 15.38 -6.02 -6.14
N ILE A 241 15.22 -6.69 -7.28
CA ILE A 241 16.19 -6.69 -8.38
C ILE A 241 15.75 -5.65 -9.42
N CYS A 242 14.52 -5.79 -9.93
CA CYS A 242 13.98 -4.95 -10.98
C CYS A 242 12.47 -4.76 -10.80
N ASP A 243 11.98 -3.62 -11.27
CA ASP A 243 10.56 -3.29 -11.25
C ASP A 243 10.16 -2.71 -12.60
N SER A 244 9.21 -3.34 -13.28
CA SER A 244 8.77 -2.93 -14.61
C SER A 244 8.13 -1.54 -14.68
N LYS A 245 7.68 -1.00 -13.52
CA LYS A 245 7.16 0.37 -13.42
C LYS A 245 8.26 1.44 -13.24
N VAL A 246 9.46 1.05 -12.86
CA VAL A 246 10.58 1.98 -12.76
C VAL A 246 11.12 2.25 -14.15
N THR A 247 10.57 3.25 -14.81
CA THR A 247 11.06 3.73 -16.11
C THR A 247 12.42 4.42 -15.90
N PRO A 248 13.43 4.17 -16.72
CA PRO A 248 14.75 4.84 -16.64
C PRO A 248 14.73 6.35 -16.91
N GLY A 249 13.57 7.00 -16.94
CA GLY A 249 13.37 8.41 -17.29
C GLY A 249 12.87 9.32 -16.17
N GLY A 250 12.77 8.84 -14.92
CA GLY A 250 12.27 9.65 -13.80
C GLY A 250 10.79 9.41 -13.49
N SER A 251 10.43 9.50 -12.21
CA SER A 251 9.03 9.35 -11.79
C SER A 251 8.21 10.60 -12.18
N ILE A 252 6.93 10.41 -12.47
CA ILE A 252 5.99 11.53 -12.75
C ILE A 252 5.99 12.58 -11.63
N PRO A 253 5.98 12.21 -10.33
CA PRO A 253 6.14 13.19 -9.25
C PRO A 253 7.44 14.00 -9.34
N ALA A 254 8.57 13.38 -9.70
CA ALA A 254 9.84 14.09 -9.87
C ALA A 254 9.79 15.07 -11.07
N ALA A 255 9.17 14.65 -12.18
CA ALA A 255 8.98 15.53 -13.34
C ALA A 255 8.08 16.72 -12.99
N ILE A 256 6.97 16.49 -12.25
CA ILE A 256 6.07 17.57 -11.81
C ILE A 256 6.78 18.48 -10.78
N SER A 257 7.58 17.92 -9.88
CA SER A 257 8.38 18.71 -8.93
C SER A 257 9.37 19.62 -9.66
N ALA A 258 10.09 19.09 -10.66
CA ALA A 258 10.99 19.86 -11.49
C ALA A 258 10.24 20.94 -12.30
N PHE A 259 9.10 20.58 -12.88
CA PHE A 259 8.22 21.50 -13.61
C PHE A 259 7.71 22.66 -12.74
N MET A 260 7.41 22.39 -11.46
CA MET A 260 6.95 23.35 -10.49
C MET A 260 8.09 24.06 -9.73
N SER A 261 9.36 23.69 -9.92
CA SER A 261 10.49 24.24 -9.16
C SER A 261 10.61 25.76 -9.24
N ASN A 262 10.30 26.34 -10.42
CA ASN A 262 10.35 27.77 -10.69
C ASN A 262 8.96 28.40 -10.87
N ARG A 263 7.90 27.69 -10.46
CA ARG A 263 6.50 28.13 -10.62
C ARG A 263 5.80 28.04 -9.28
N ALA A 264 5.11 29.12 -8.90
CA ALA A 264 4.23 29.12 -7.71
C ALA A 264 2.91 28.41 -8.03
N GLU A 265 2.44 28.55 -9.26
CA GLU A 265 1.15 28.05 -9.75
C GLU A 265 1.25 27.61 -11.19
N TYR A 266 0.47 26.60 -11.57
CA TYR A 266 0.18 26.21 -12.92
C TYR A 266 -1.32 25.96 -13.09
N ILE A 267 -1.94 26.54 -14.12
CA ILE A 267 -3.34 26.30 -14.48
C ILE A 267 -3.40 26.07 -15.98
N GLY A 268 -3.84 24.90 -16.41
CA GLY A 268 -3.93 24.57 -17.83
C GLY A 268 -4.83 23.37 -18.11
N THR A 269 -5.09 23.10 -19.38
CA THR A 269 -5.77 21.89 -19.81
C THR A 269 -4.80 20.69 -19.78
N PRO A 270 -5.29 19.44 -19.78
CA PRO A 270 -4.44 18.26 -19.90
C PRO A 270 -3.56 18.23 -21.15
N THR A 271 -3.98 18.91 -22.23
CA THR A 271 -3.20 19.02 -23.46
C THR A 271 -2.02 19.97 -23.28
N GLU A 272 -2.28 21.18 -22.78
CA GLU A 272 -1.24 22.16 -22.47
C GLU A 272 -0.24 21.61 -21.44
N PHE A 273 -0.74 20.92 -20.42
CA PHE A 273 0.12 20.30 -19.41
C PHE A 273 1.05 19.23 -20.01
N ALA A 274 0.50 18.35 -20.88
CA ALA A 274 1.30 17.29 -21.50
C ALA A 274 2.39 17.89 -22.42
N GLU A 275 2.07 18.92 -23.20
CA GLU A 275 3.01 19.60 -24.10
C GLU A 275 4.12 20.34 -23.34
N GLU A 276 3.80 20.94 -22.18
CA GLU A 276 4.78 21.67 -21.39
C GLU A 276 5.68 20.80 -20.53
N ILE A 277 5.17 19.69 -19.97
CA ILE A 277 5.95 18.81 -19.07
C ILE A 277 6.76 17.76 -19.82
N ASP A 278 6.30 17.36 -21.00
CA ASP A 278 6.90 16.30 -21.82
C ASP A 278 6.99 16.72 -23.30
N PRO A 279 7.69 17.83 -23.60
CA PRO A 279 7.78 18.37 -24.95
C PRO A 279 8.41 17.41 -25.94
N ASP A 280 9.31 16.54 -25.47
CA ASP A 280 10.03 15.57 -26.31
C ASP A 280 9.34 14.19 -26.34
N GLY A 281 8.25 13.99 -25.60
CA GLY A 281 7.52 12.72 -25.51
C GLY A 281 8.28 11.61 -24.77
N THR A 282 9.36 11.94 -24.08
CA THR A 282 10.23 10.95 -23.39
C THR A 282 9.61 10.34 -22.14
N LEU A 283 8.68 11.07 -21.49
CA LEU A 283 7.93 10.59 -20.34
C LEU A 283 6.65 9.85 -20.73
N GLY A 284 6.24 9.93 -22.01
CA GLY A 284 5.03 9.32 -22.54
C GLY A 284 3.75 9.89 -21.95
N ILE A 285 3.76 11.16 -21.52
CA ILE A 285 2.61 11.86 -20.95
C ILE A 285 1.70 12.35 -22.08
N THR A 286 0.62 11.62 -22.32
CA THR A 286 -0.42 12.05 -23.26
C THR A 286 -1.52 12.84 -22.53
N PRO A 287 -2.28 13.73 -23.22
CA PRO A 287 -3.40 14.46 -22.60
C PRO A 287 -4.41 13.56 -21.89
N LYS A 288 -4.66 12.35 -22.43
CA LYS A 288 -5.54 11.34 -21.83
C LYS A 288 -4.98 10.79 -20.51
N LYS A 289 -3.66 10.61 -20.46
CA LYS A 289 -2.96 10.05 -19.29
C LYS A 289 -2.67 11.11 -18.23
N ALA A 290 -2.50 12.38 -18.61
CA ALA A 290 -2.06 13.45 -17.71
C ALA A 290 -2.89 13.56 -16.44
N ALA A 291 -4.22 13.67 -16.55
CA ALA A 291 -5.10 13.77 -15.40
C ALA A 291 -5.04 12.51 -14.49
N ARG A 292 -4.93 11.32 -15.10
CA ARG A 292 -4.80 10.04 -14.37
C ARG A 292 -3.47 9.96 -13.63
N LEU A 293 -2.36 10.23 -14.31
CA LEU A 293 -1.02 10.19 -13.72
C LEU A 293 -0.87 11.17 -12.56
N ILE A 294 -1.46 12.37 -12.71
CA ILE A 294 -1.51 13.35 -11.63
C ILE A 294 -2.35 12.84 -10.47
N SER A 295 -3.55 12.28 -10.72
CA SER A 295 -4.42 11.73 -9.67
C SER A 295 -3.72 10.62 -8.88
N GLU A 296 -3.01 9.72 -9.55
CA GLU A 296 -2.23 8.65 -8.94
C GLU A 296 -1.05 9.18 -8.10
N SER A 297 -0.57 10.38 -8.42
CA SER A 297 0.59 11.02 -7.77
C SER A 297 0.23 12.04 -6.68
N ILE A 298 -1.06 12.34 -6.44
CA ILE A 298 -1.50 13.42 -5.53
C ILE A 298 -0.87 13.30 -4.13
N ALA A 299 -0.80 12.09 -3.57
CA ALA A 299 -0.25 11.86 -2.24
C ALA A 299 1.24 12.23 -2.17
N VAL A 300 2.02 11.78 -3.16
CA VAL A 300 3.46 12.06 -3.26
C VAL A 300 3.70 13.55 -3.56
N LEU A 301 2.91 14.13 -4.47
CA LEU A 301 2.99 15.56 -4.79
C LEU A 301 2.73 16.44 -3.58
N ARG A 302 1.76 16.06 -2.74
CA ARG A 302 1.46 16.77 -1.49
C ARG A 302 2.62 16.71 -0.49
N GLN A 303 3.33 15.58 -0.40
CA GLN A 303 4.52 15.42 0.46
C GLN A 303 5.68 16.32 0.03
N ILE A 304 5.80 16.58 -1.28
CA ILE A 304 6.83 17.47 -1.84
C ILE A 304 6.34 18.93 -1.98
N GLY A 305 5.24 19.28 -1.33
CA GLY A 305 4.72 20.65 -1.26
C GLY A 305 3.96 21.10 -2.51
N VAL A 306 3.47 20.18 -3.35
CA VAL A 306 2.63 20.51 -4.51
C VAL A 306 1.19 20.07 -4.27
N THR A 307 0.28 21.03 -4.20
CA THR A 307 -1.17 20.79 -4.11
C THR A 307 -1.75 20.67 -5.52
N VAL A 308 -2.62 19.70 -5.72
CA VAL A 308 -3.27 19.40 -7.02
C VAL A 308 -4.77 19.61 -6.91
N ILE A 309 -5.35 20.33 -7.86
CA ILE A 309 -6.79 20.49 -8.05
C ILE A 309 -7.13 20.09 -9.48
N LEU A 310 -7.99 19.08 -9.63
CA LEU A 310 -8.54 18.68 -10.91
C LEU A 310 -10.00 19.12 -10.97
N ARG A 311 -10.34 20.02 -11.89
CA ARG A 311 -11.72 20.53 -12.03
C ARG A 311 -12.15 20.70 -13.48
N ARG A 312 -13.42 21.03 -13.68
CA ARG A 312 -13.93 21.46 -14.99
C ARG A 312 -14.27 22.95 -14.96
N SER A 313 -13.91 23.62 -16.05
CA SER A 313 -14.32 25.01 -16.31
C SER A 313 -14.71 25.14 -17.77
N ASN A 314 -15.89 25.69 -18.04
CA ASN A 314 -16.44 25.87 -19.39
C ASN A 314 -16.41 24.57 -20.25
N GLY A 315 -16.75 23.43 -19.64
CA GLY A 315 -16.77 22.12 -20.32
C GLY A 315 -15.40 21.50 -20.56
N LYS A 316 -14.30 22.17 -20.25
CA LYS A 316 -12.92 21.65 -20.36
C LYS A 316 -12.40 21.20 -19.02
N ARG A 317 -11.59 20.13 -19.00
CA ARG A 317 -10.82 19.71 -17.82
C ARG A 317 -9.70 20.69 -17.58
N ILE A 318 -9.47 21.07 -16.33
CA ILE A 318 -8.41 21.96 -15.89
C ILE A 318 -7.57 21.24 -14.84
N ILE A 319 -6.28 21.33 -14.99
CA ILE A 319 -5.27 20.90 -14.02
C ILE A 319 -4.75 22.17 -13.36
N GLU A 320 -4.84 22.24 -12.03
CA GLU A 320 -4.23 23.30 -11.22
C GLU A 320 -3.20 22.67 -10.29
N LEU A 321 -2.00 23.20 -10.30
CA LEU A 321 -0.92 22.82 -9.40
C LEU A 321 -0.49 24.07 -8.64
N HIS A 322 -0.39 23.98 -7.33
CA HIS A 322 0.06 25.07 -6.46
C HIS A 322 1.22 24.58 -5.61
N ARG A 323 2.31 25.32 -5.60
CA ARG A 323 3.41 25.06 -4.69
C ARG A 323 3.14 25.74 -3.35
N ALA A 324 3.25 24.97 -2.25
CA ALA A 324 3.21 25.57 -0.92
C ALA A 324 4.39 26.54 -0.81
N GLU A 325 4.13 27.80 -0.41
CA GLU A 325 5.18 28.73 -0.02
C GLU A 325 5.95 28.06 1.11
N SER A 326 7.29 28.02 0.99
CA SER A 326 8.15 27.64 2.11
C SER A 326 7.83 28.60 3.25
N VAL A 327 7.22 28.10 4.32
CA VAL A 327 7.18 28.84 5.58
C VAL A 327 8.64 29.02 5.96
N ASP A 328 9.14 30.26 5.84
CA ASP A 328 10.45 30.64 6.33
C ASP A 328 10.52 30.17 7.79
N THR A 329 11.30 29.16 8.04
CA THR A 329 11.70 28.80 9.40
C THR A 329 12.46 30.03 9.92
N PRO A 330 12.07 30.65 11.04
CA PRO A 330 12.83 31.79 11.59
C PRO A 330 14.28 31.35 11.74
N GLY A 331 15.18 32.11 11.14
CA GLY A 331 16.59 31.82 11.08
C GLY A 331 17.15 31.44 12.45
N PHE A 332 17.70 30.23 12.50
CA PHE A 332 18.65 29.88 13.54
C PHE A 332 19.93 30.62 13.17
N ASP A 333 20.20 31.74 13.79
CA ASP A 333 21.52 32.39 13.74
C ASP A 333 22.55 31.38 14.25
N PRO A 334 23.59 31.09 13.47
CA PRO A 334 24.69 30.25 13.96
C PRO A 334 25.38 31.02 15.11
N ILE A 335 25.33 30.41 16.30
CA ILE A 335 26.12 30.90 17.46
C ILE A 335 27.59 30.79 17.04
N ASP A 336 28.23 31.98 16.98
CA ASP A 336 29.65 32.15 16.74
C ASP A 336 30.44 31.44 17.85
N PRO A 337 31.37 30.49 17.55
CA PRO A 337 32.11 29.74 18.57
C PRO A 337 33.31 30.50 19.15
N CYS A 338 33.33 31.84 19.12
CA CYS A 338 34.48 32.63 19.49
C CYS A 338 34.20 33.68 20.58
N GLU A 339 33.59 33.25 21.72
CA GLU A 339 33.69 34.01 22.97
C GLU A 339 33.62 33.09 24.19
N ALA A 340 34.73 32.41 24.48
CA ALA A 340 34.98 31.79 25.77
C ALA A 340 36.48 31.80 26.06
N THR A 341 37.01 32.98 26.34
CA THR A 341 38.29 33.09 27.06
C THR A 341 38.16 34.20 28.07
N GLY A 342 38.34 33.86 29.35
CA GLY A 342 38.76 34.83 30.38
C GLY A 342 37.87 34.89 31.61
N GLY A 343 38.38 34.39 32.74
CA GLY A 343 37.82 34.69 34.06
C GLY A 343 37.99 33.55 35.07
N ASP A 344 39.14 33.35 35.46
CA ASP A 344 39.76 33.46 36.81
C ASP A 344 39.44 32.34 37.83
N LEU A 345 40.54 31.66 38.14
CA LEU A 345 40.72 30.78 39.29
C LEU A 345 40.99 31.58 40.56
N SER A 346 40.18 31.47 41.58
CA SER A 346 40.67 31.61 42.97
C SER A 346 39.75 30.90 43.98
N ALA A 347 40.25 29.82 44.47
CA ALA A 347 40.42 29.42 45.89
C ALA A 347 39.29 29.72 46.89
N VAL A 348 38.90 28.67 47.65
CA VAL A 348 38.94 28.51 49.08
C VAL A 348 38.15 27.27 49.48
N SER A 349 38.79 26.21 49.87
CA SER A 349 39.08 25.57 51.17
C SER A 349 37.86 25.13 52.00
N THR A 350 37.86 23.83 52.27
CA THR A 350 37.61 23.07 53.53
C THR A 350 36.41 23.38 54.40
N SER A 351 35.59 22.40 54.69
CA SER A 351 35.53 21.64 55.98
C SER A 351 34.27 20.78 56.01
N ALA A 352 34.45 19.51 56.18
CA ALA A 352 34.07 18.60 57.24
C ALA A 352 32.68 18.83 57.89
N GLY A 353 31.87 17.75 57.88
CA GLY A 353 30.66 17.57 58.63
C GLY A 353 29.91 16.34 58.11
#